data_b5d3c188b0be2d8f05902ec9d9af009d
#
_entry.id   b5d3c188b0be2d8f05902ec9d9af009d
#
_cell.length_a   1.000
_cell.length_b   1.000
_cell.length_c   1.000
_cell.angle_alpha   90.00
_cell.angle_beta   90.00
_cell.angle_gamma   90.00
#
_symmetry.space_group_name_H-M   'P 1'
#
loop_
_entity.id
_entity.type
_entity.pdbx_description
1 polymer ?
#
loop_
_entity_poly.entity_id
_entity_poly.type
_entity_poly.pdbx_seq_one_letter_code
_entity_poly.pdbx_strand_id
1 'polypeptide(L)'
;MTNYHYVYTLQSCSHSNRIYTGQTQDLKQRLKEHNGGKVPHTSKFAPWFIRTATAFQKKESAMAFERYLKSGSGRAFLKRHL
;
A
#
# COMPACT_ATOMS: atom_id res chain seq x y z
N MET A 1 -4.39 21.42 -6.96
CA MET A 1 -4.65 20.27 -6.11
C MET A 1 -4.65 19.00 -6.95
N THR A 2 -3.83 18.05 -6.61
CA THR A 2 -3.73 16.81 -7.38
C THR A 2 -4.75 15.80 -6.87
N ASN A 3 -5.53 15.24 -7.80
CA ASN A 3 -6.52 14.22 -7.48
C ASN A 3 -6.03 12.86 -7.96
N TYR A 4 -4.87 12.46 -7.44
CA TYR A 4 -4.32 11.16 -7.78
C TYR A 4 -4.90 10.08 -6.88
N HIS A 5 -4.97 8.88 -7.43
CA HIS A 5 -5.25 7.66 -6.70
C HIS A 5 -3.92 6.93 -6.54
N TYR A 6 -3.50 6.73 -5.31
CA TYR A 6 -2.22 6.10 -5.03
C TYR A 6 -2.41 4.63 -4.70
N VAL A 7 -1.64 3.78 -5.36
CA VAL A 7 -1.48 2.40 -4.92
C VAL A 7 -0.19 2.35 -4.15
N TYR A 8 -0.26 1.98 -2.89
CA TYR A 8 0.90 2.02 -2.00
C TYR A 8 1.18 0.65 -1.44
N THR A 9 2.44 0.42 -1.09
CA THR A 9 2.83 -0.75 -0.33
C THR A 9 3.47 -0.28 0.96
N LEU A 10 3.11 -0.95 2.04
CA LEU A 10 3.67 -0.71 3.36
C LEU A 10 4.52 -1.89 3.75
N GLN A 11 5.59 -1.63 4.48
CA GLN A 11 6.40 -2.67 5.09
C GLN A 11 6.40 -2.47 6.61
N SER A 12 6.22 -3.57 7.34
CA SER A 12 6.25 -3.52 8.79
C SER A 12 7.68 -3.30 9.27
N CYS A 13 7.85 -2.41 10.25
CA CYS A 13 9.16 -2.15 10.84
C CYS A 13 9.62 -3.32 11.71
N SER A 14 8.69 -4.03 12.35
CA SER A 14 9.00 -5.13 13.26
C SER A 14 9.02 -6.50 12.57
N HIS A 15 8.32 -6.62 11.45
CA HIS A 15 8.19 -7.88 10.70
C HIS A 15 8.44 -7.60 9.23
N SER A 16 9.71 -7.58 8.81
CA SER A 16 10.11 -7.15 7.47
C SER A 16 9.51 -7.98 6.33
N ASN A 17 9.03 -9.19 6.62
CA ASN A 17 8.37 -10.03 5.61
C ASN A 17 6.89 -9.69 5.45
N ARG A 18 6.36 -8.77 6.24
CA ARG A 18 4.95 -8.36 6.15
C ARG A 18 4.83 -7.12 5.29
N ILE A 19 4.14 -7.29 4.17
CA ILE A 19 3.86 -6.22 3.20
C ILE A 19 2.35 -6.07 3.08
N TYR A 20 1.86 -4.86 3.11
CA TYR A 20 0.45 -4.55 2.88
C TYR A 20 0.34 -3.71 1.62
N THR A 21 -0.65 -4.02 0.78
CA THR A 21 -0.94 -3.25 -0.43
C THR A 21 -2.33 -2.65 -0.33
N GLY A 22 -2.44 -1.37 -0.61
CA GLY A 22 -3.71 -0.67 -0.54
C GLY A 22 -3.79 0.48 -1.53
N GLN A 23 -4.90 1.19 -1.46
CA GLN A 23 -5.18 2.32 -2.33
C GLN A 23 -5.73 3.48 -1.50
N THR A 24 -5.31 4.69 -1.81
CA THR A 24 -5.80 5.89 -1.12
C THR A 24 -5.58 7.12 -1.98
N GLN A 25 -6.31 8.19 -1.70
CA GLN A 25 -6.05 9.51 -2.25
C GLN A 25 -5.20 10.36 -1.31
N ASP A 26 -5.00 9.90 -0.08
CA ASP A 26 -4.24 10.64 0.93
C ASP A 26 -3.29 9.66 1.64
N LEU A 27 -2.06 9.58 1.14
CA LEU A 27 -1.04 8.66 1.66
C LEU A 27 -0.70 8.94 3.11
N LYS A 28 -0.55 10.21 3.45
CA LYS A 28 -0.13 10.61 4.80
C LYS A 28 -1.19 10.24 5.83
N GLN A 29 -2.44 10.54 5.54
CA GLN A 29 -3.55 10.22 6.43
C GLN A 29 -3.73 8.71 6.56
N ARG A 30 -3.63 7.99 5.45
CA ARG A 30 -3.81 6.53 5.45
C ARG A 30 -2.72 5.83 6.24
N LEU A 31 -1.47 6.29 6.11
CA LEU A 31 -0.37 5.75 6.91
C LEU A 31 -0.60 5.97 8.40
N LYS A 32 -1.10 7.14 8.78
CA LYS A 32 -1.47 7.41 10.17
C LYS A 32 -2.54 6.45 10.68
N GLU A 33 -3.52 6.13 9.84
CA GLU A 33 -4.59 5.20 10.22
C GLU A 33 -4.04 3.80 10.46
N HIS A 34 -3.14 3.33 9.58
CA HIS A 34 -2.51 2.03 9.77
C HIS A 34 -1.69 1.99 11.06
N ASN A 35 -0.91 3.03 11.32
CA ASN A 35 -0.06 3.10 12.51
C ASN A 35 -0.82 3.39 13.79
N GLY A 36 -2.02 3.97 13.66
CA GLY A 36 -2.89 4.23 14.79
C GLY A 36 -3.79 3.07 15.20
N GLY A 37 -3.67 1.94 14.51
CA GLY A 37 -4.47 0.75 14.83
C GLY A 37 -5.90 0.80 14.33
N LYS A 38 -6.23 1.75 13.46
CA LYS A 38 -7.59 1.88 12.92
C LYS A 38 -7.91 0.88 11.82
N VAL A 39 -6.90 0.20 11.30
CA VAL A 39 -7.07 -0.82 10.28
C VAL A 39 -6.75 -2.17 10.91
N PRO A 40 -7.75 -3.02 11.16
CA PRO A 40 -7.55 -4.26 11.92
C PRO A 40 -6.48 -5.18 11.35
N HIS A 41 -6.42 -5.30 10.01
CA HIS A 41 -5.48 -6.21 9.36
C HIS A 41 -4.02 -5.82 9.57
N THR A 42 -3.74 -4.55 9.81
CA THR A 42 -2.37 -4.05 9.93
C THR A 42 -1.96 -3.70 11.34
N SER A 43 -2.91 -3.65 12.27
CA SER A 43 -2.62 -3.22 13.64
C SER A 43 -1.58 -4.07 14.36
N LYS A 44 -1.58 -5.36 14.11
CA LYS A 44 -0.65 -6.32 14.75
C LYS A 44 0.80 -6.10 14.36
N PHE A 45 1.04 -5.51 13.20
CA PHE A 45 2.38 -5.39 12.65
C PHE A 45 2.83 -3.95 12.53
N ALA A 46 2.13 -3.03 13.18
CA ALA A 46 2.55 -1.64 13.26
C ALA A 46 3.82 -1.53 14.11
N PRO A 47 4.66 -0.52 13.90
CA PRO A 47 4.48 0.54 12.92
C PRO A 47 4.87 0.14 11.50
N TRP A 48 4.29 0.84 10.55
CA TRP A 48 4.50 0.62 9.12
C TRP A 48 5.18 1.83 8.50
N PHE A 49 5.93 1.60 7.41
CA PHE A 49 6.41 2.70 6.59
C PHE A 49 6.04 2.43 5.13
N ILE A 50 5.94 3.52 4.36
CA ILE A 50 5.63 3.40 2.93
C ILE A 50 6.88 2.91 2.21
N ARG A 51 6.75 1.76 1.56
CA ARG A 51 7.82 1.21 0.76
C ARG A 51 7.77 1.74 -0.66
N THR A 52 6.58 1.78 -1.26
CA THR A 52 6.36 2.34 -2.59
C THR A 52 5.01 3.02 -2.65
N ALA A 53 4.89 3.97 -3.58
CA ALA A 53 3.62 4.59 -3.90
C ALA A 53 3.60 4.91 -5.39
N THR A 54 2.52 4.51 -6.06
CA THR A 54 2.35 4.75 -7.50
C THR A 54 1.09 5.58 -7.68
N ALA A 55 1.22 6.71 -8.36
CA ALA A 55 0.12 7.64 -8.57
C ALA A 55 -0.57 7.39 -9.90
N PHE A 56 -1.89 7.33 -9.87
CA PHE A 56 -2.72 7.17 -11.06
C PHE A 56 -3.73 8.30 -11.13
N GLN A 57 -3.94 8.83 -12.31
CA GLN A 57 -4.98 9.83 -12.51
C GLN A 57 -6.37 9.19 -12.48
N LYS A 58 -6.49 7.96 -12.96
CA LYS A 58 -7.78 7.25 -13.06
C LYS A 58 -7.90 6.23 -11.94
N LYS A 59 -9.04 6.26 -11.26
CA LYS A 59 -9.35 5.31 -10.20
C LYS A 59 -9.31 3.86 -10.71
N GLU A 60 -9.84 3.64 -11.91
CA GLU A 60 -9.90 2.30 -12.51
C GLU A 60 -8.50 1.71 -12.69
N SER A 61 -7.54 2.55 -13.11
CA SER A 61 -6.16 2.12 -13.28
C SER A 61 -5.53 1.75 -11.94
N ALA A 62 -5.80 2.55 -10.92
CA ALA A 62 -5.31 2.26 -9.57
C ALA A 62 -5.89 0.95 -9.04
N MET A 63 -7.19 0.75 -9.22
CA MET A 63 -7.86 -0.49 -8.79
C MET A 63 -7.27 -1.71 -9.48
N ALA A 64 -7.02 -1.61 -10.78
CA ALA A 64 -6.44 -2.70 -11.56
C ALA A 64 -5.04 -3.02 -11.08
N PHE A 65 -4.23 -2.00 -10.82
CA PHE A 65 -2.86 -2.18 -10.36
C PHE A 65 -2.82 -2.79 -8.94
N GLU A 66 -3.68 -2.32 -8.05
CA GLU A 66 -3.78 -2.88 -6.71
C GLU A 66 -4.13 -4.37 -6.78
N ARG A 67 -5.11 -4.71 -7.60
CA ARG A 67 -5.52 -6.11 -7.78
C ARG A 67 -4.38 -6.95 -8.33
N TYR A 68 -3.65 -6.40 -9.31
CA TYR A 68 -2.49 -7.07 -9.88
C TYR A 68 -1.42 -7.35 -8.81
N LEU A 69 -1.11 -6.36 -7.98
CA LEU A 69 -0.07 -6.52 -6.95
C LEU A 69 -0.44 -7.58 -5.91
N LYS A 70 -1.73 -7.83 -5.72
CA LYS A 70 -2.20 -8.87 -4.80
C LYS A 70 -2.26 -10.27 -5.43
N SER A 71 -2.07 -10.36 -6.74
CA SER A 71 -2.00 -11.65 -7.44
C SER A 71 -0.61 -12.28 -7.29
N GLY A 72 -0.50 -13.55 -7.67
CA GLY A 72 0.79 -14.23 -7.66
C GLY A 72 1.85 -13.54 -8.50
N SER A 73 1.47 -13.14 -9.73
CA SER A 73 2.37 -12.41 -10.63
C SER A 73 2.77 -11.06 -10.06
N GLY A 74 1.82 -10.35 -9.46
CA GLY A 74 2.07 -9.05 -8.86
C GLY A 74 2.98 -9.14 -7.64
N ARG A 75 2.85 -10.19 -6.84
CA ARG A 75 3.74 -10.41 -5.71
C ARG A 75 5.17 -10.66 -6.16
N ALA A 76 5.35 -11.39 -7.25
CA ALA A 76 6.66 -11.59 -7.86
C ALA A 76 7.23 -10.26 -8.37
N PHE A 77 6.38 -9.45 -8.98
CA PHE A 77 6.75 -8.12 -9.47
C PHE A 77 7.22 -7.23 -8.31
N LEU A 78 6.48 -7.20 -7.21
CA LEU A 78 6.84 -6.46 -6.00
C LEU A 78 8.21 -6.89 -5.47
N LYS A 79 8.44 -8.18 -5.40
CA LYS A 79 9.68 -8.73 -4.88
C LYS A 79 10.88 -8.38 -5.74
N ARG A 80 10.69 -8.29 -7.07
CA ARG A 80 11.76 -7.98 -8.02
C ARG A 80 12.04 -6.50 -8.18
N HIS A 81 10.99 -5.69 -8.20
CA HIS A 81 11.10 -4.33 -8.71
C HIS A 81 10.75 -3.26 -7.68
N LEU A 82 10.02 -3.61 -6.68
CA LEU A 82 9.57 -2.68 -5.65
C LEU A 82 10.00 -3.17 -4.26
#